data_ead6862f0dc33a2bc4a2cdcd18fbacf7
#
_entry.id   ead6862f0dc33a2bc4a2cdcd18fbacf7
#
_cell.length_a   1.000
_cell.length_b   1.000
_cell.length_c   1.000
_cell.angle_alpha   90.00
_cell.angle_beta   90.00
_cell.angle_gamma   90.00
#
_symmetry.space_group_name_H-M   'P 1'
#
loop_
_entity.id
_entity.type
_entity.pdbx_description
1 polymer ?
#
loop_
_entity_poly.entity_id
_entity_poly.type
_entity_poly.pdbx_seq_one_letter_code
_entity_poly.pdbx_strand_id
1 'polypeptide(L)' 'LKTDDLKKNIDEIAGSINTITAAVDEGAEGVNSTAENTQNLVEDIVNISSKMKENKAIAKTLQESTDIFAIF' A
#
# COMPACT_ATOMS: atom_id res chain seq x y z
N LEU A 1 45.66 -27.87 2.17
CA LEU A 1 44.96 -27.31 3.33
C LEU A 1 44.39 -25.96 2.99
N LYS A 2 45.20 -25.06 2.52
CA LYS A 2 44.74 -23.72 2.14
C LYS A 2 43.77 -23.75 0.94
N THR A 3 43.96 -24.68 0.01
CA THR A 3 43.11 -24.86 -1.13
C THR A 3 41.72 -25.36 -0.73
N ASP A 4 41.67 -26.30 0.25
CA ASP A 4 40.40 -26.79 0.78
C ASP A 4 39.66 -25.73 1.54
N ASP A 5 40.36 -24.91 2.35
CA ASP A 5 39.78 -23.80 3.07
C ASP A 5 39.23 -22.74 2.13
N LEU A 6 39.97 -22.45 1.06
CA LEU A 6 39.56 -21.49 0.04
C LEU A 6 38.29 -21.97 -0.67
N LYS A 7 38.25 -23.26 -1.05
CA LYS A 7 37.09 -23.86 -1.68
C LYS A 7 35.86 -23.79 -0.78
N LYS A 8 36.03 -24.08 0.52
CA LYS A 8 34.96 -23.99 1.49
C LYS A 8 34.45 -22.57 1.63
N ASN A 9 35.36 -21.59 1.66
CA ASN A 9 34.98 -20.19 1.73
C ASN A 9 34.21 -19.74 0.50
N ILE A 10 34.62 -20.21 -0.68
CA ILE A 10 33.92 -19.91 -1.94
C ILE A 10 32.49 -20.49 -1.91
N ASP A 11 32.34 -21.73 -1.42
CA ASP A 11 31.03 -22.35 -1.30
C ASP A 11 30.12 -21.59 -0.34
N GLU A 12 30.66 -21.13 0.79
CA GLU A 12 29.92 -20.33 1.76
C GLU A 12 29.48 -18.97 1.17
N ILE A 13 30.38 -18.33 0.42
CA ILE A 13 30.07 -17.07 -0.26
C ILE A 13 28.98 -17.28 -1.30
N ALA A 14 29.04 -18.34 -2.08
CA ALA A 14 28.04 -18.68 -3.07
C ALA A 14 26.66 -18.90 -2.41
N GLY A 15 26.63 -19.60 -1.27
CA GLY A 15 25.42 -19.78 -0.49
C GLY A 15 24.85 -18.46 0.02
N SER A 16 25.72 -17.58 0.51
CA SER A 16 25.33 -16.25 0.98
C SER A 16 24.74 -15.40 -0.15
N ILE A 17 25.35 -15.47 -1.34
CA ILE A 17 24.85 -14.75 -2.51
C ILE A 17 23.45 -15.23 -2.89
N ASN A 18 23.20 -16.53 -2.84
CA ASN A 18 21.87 -17.09 -3.11
C ASN A 18 20.83 -16.59 -2.12
N THR A 19 21.20 -16.53 -0.84
CA THR A 19 20.33 -16.04 0.22
C THR A 19 20.01 -14.55 0.01
N ILE A 20 21.02 -13.75 -0.33
CA ILE A 20 20.85 -12.31 -0.60
C ILE A 20 19.95 -12.10 -1.82
N THR A 21 20.16 -12.89 -2.88
CA THR A 21 19.34 -12.79 -4.09
C THR A 21 17.87 -13.08 -3.78
N ALA A 22 17.60 -14.10 -2.98
CA ALA A 22 16.23 -14.42 -2.57
C ALA A 22 15.63 -13.28 -1.75
N ALA A 23 16.41 -12.69 -0.84
CA ALA A 23 15.95 -11.57 -0.02
C ALA A 23 15.65 -10.33 -0.88
N VAL A 24 16.48 -10.06 -1.89
CA VAL A 24 16.25 -8.94 -2.83
C VAL A 24 14.96 -9.15 -3.62
N ASP A 25 14.73 -10.39 -4.10
CA ASP A 25 13.50 -10.71 -4.83
C ASP A 25 12.25 -10.53 -3.96
N GLU A 26 12.30 -11.01 -2.73
CA GLU A 26 11.20 -10.82 -1.77
C GLU A 26 10.98 -9.33 -1.47
N GLY A 27 12.06 -8.57 -1.32
CA GLY A 27 11.98 -7.13 -1.10
C GLY A 27 11.33 -6.42 -2.28
N ALA A 28 11.68 -6.81 -3.51
CA ALA A 28 11.10 -6.23 -4.72
C ALA A 28 9.60 -6.53 -4.81
N GLU A 29 9.19 -7.76 -4.49
CA GLU A 29 7.77 -8.13 -4.44
C GLU A 29 7.03 -7.32 -3.39
N GLY A 30 7.65 -7.13 -2.21
CA GLY A 30 7.08 -6.33 -1.14
C GLY A 30 6.88 -4.88 -1.55
N VAL A 31 7.85 -4.30 -2.25
CA VAL A 31 7.75 -2.93 -2.77
C VAL A 31 6.61 -2.82 -3.78
N ASN A 32 6.48 -3.77 -4.69
CA ASN A 32 5.41 -3.78 -5.67
C ASN A 32 4.04 -3.90 -5.00
N SER A 33 3.91 -4.79 -4.00
CA SER A 33 2.67 -4.94 -3.25
C SER A 33 2.30 -3.66 -2.50
N THR A 34 3.28 -2.99 -1.91
CA THR A 34 3.09 -1.73 -1.22
C THR A 34 2.62 -0.65 -2.20
N ALA A 35 3.20 -0.59 -3.40
CA ALA A 35 2.81 0.36 -4.43
C ALA A 35 1.36 0.14 -4.86
N GLU A 36 0.94 -1.12 -5.07
CA GLU A 36 -0.45 -1.45 -5.40
C GLU A 36 -1.39 -1.06 -4.27
N ASN A 37 -1.04 -1.37 -3.03
CA ASN A 37 -1.84 -1.03 -1.86
C ASN A 37 -1.99 0.49 -1.72
N THR A 38 -0.92 1.23 -1.97
CA THR A 38 -0.93 2.69 -1.94
C THR A 38 -1.86 3.25 -3.00
N GLN A 39 -1.84 2.69 -4.21
CA GLN A 39 -2.71 3.13 -5.29
C GLN A 39 -4.17 2.86 -4.96
N ASN A 40 -4.48 1.68 -4.40
CA ASN A 40 -5.83 1.34 -3.95
C ASN A 40 -6.29 2.29 -2.86
N LEU A 41 -5.40 2.64 -1.94
CA LEU A 41 -5.70 3.58 -0.86
C LEU A 41 -6.03 4.97 -1.41
N VAL A 42 -5.29 5.44 -2.40
CA VAL A 42 -5.56 6.72 -3.06
C VAL A 42 -6.94 6.70 -3.71
N GLU A 43 -7.30 5.62 -4.40
CA GLU A 43 -8.62 5.46 -5.00
C GLU A 43 -9.72 5.49 -3.94
N ASP A 44 -9.50 4.80 -2.81
CA ASP A 44 -10.44 4.80 -1.70
C ASP A 44 -10.63 6.21 -1.12
N ILE A 45 -9.54 6.96 -0.98
CA ILE A 45 -9.60 8.34 -0.49
C ILE A 45 -10.42 9.23 -1.44
N VAL A 46 -10.24 9.06 -2.75
CA VAL A 46 -11.02 9.81 -3.75
C VAL A 46 -12.50 9.46 -3.63
N ASN A 47 -12.82 8.18 -3.48
CA ASN A 47 -14.21 7.72 -3.33
C ASN A 47 -14.83 8.26 -2.05
N ILE A 48 -14.09 8.24 -0.95
CA ILE A 48 -14.56 8.78 0.34
C ILE A 48 -14.82 10.28 0.22
N SER A 49 -13.91 11.01 -0.42
CA SER A 49 -14.06 12.45 -0.65
C SER A 49 -15.32 12.76 -1.44
N SER A 50 -15.59 11.96 -2.50
CA SER A 50 -16.80 12.10 -3.32
C SER A 50 -18.05 11.87 -2.48
N LYS A 51 -18.07 10.83 -1.66
CA LYS A 51 -19.20 10.52 -0.77
C LYS A 51 -19.41 11.60 0.29
N MET A 52 -18.34 12.18 0.79
CA MET A 52 -18.42 13.28 1.74
C MET A 52 -19.09 14.50 1.12
N LYS A 53 -18.80 14.80 -0.14
CA LYS A 53 -19.45 15.88 -0.87
C LYS A 53 -20.93 15.61 -1.06
N GLU A 54 -21.28 14.36 -1.41
CA GLU A 54 -22.68 13.93 -1.53
C GLU A 54 -23.41 14.07 -0.21
N ASN A 55 -22.80 13.62 0.88
CA ASN A 55 -23.39 13.72 2.21
C ASN A 55 -23.61 15.17 2.62
N LYS A 56 -22.66 16.03 2.31
CA LYS A 56 -22.78 17.47 2.59
C LYS A 56 -23.93 18.09 1.83
N ALA A 57 -24.09 17.70 0.55
CA ALA A 57 -25.19 18.19 -0.28
C ALA A 57 -26.54 17.70 0.26
N ILE A 58 -26.62 16.44 0.67
CA ILE A 58 -27.83 15.86 1.27
C ILE A 58 -28.18 16.58 2.56
N ALA A 59 -27.19 16.82 3.41
CA ALA A 59 -27.39 17.53 4.69
C ALA A 59 -27.92 18.93 4.46
N LYS A 60 -27.40 19.62 3.44
CA LYS A 60 -27.87 20.97 3.08
C LYS A 60 -29.31 20.94 2.59
N THR A 61 -29.62 19.99 1.73
CA THR A 61 -30.98 19.81 1.20
C THR A 61 -31.97 19.51 2.35
N LEU A 62 -31.56 18.67 3.27
CA LEU A 62 -32.35 18.28 4.43
C LEU A 62 -32.61 19.51 5.33
N GLN A 63 -31.58 20.33 5.55
CA GLN A 63 -31.70 21.54 6.35
C GLN A 63 -32.67 22.55 5.70
N GLU A 64 -32.58 22.71 4.38
CA GLU A 64 -33.48 23.57 3.61
C GLU A 64 -34.92 23.09 3.73
N SER A 65 -35.14 21.78 3.64
CA SER A 65 -36.47 21.19 3.79
C SER A 65 -37.01 21.40 5.21
N THR A 66 -36.15 21.26 6.21
CA THR A 66 -36.53 21.47 7.61
C THR A 66 -36.89 22.94 7.86
N ASP A 67 -36.14 23.84 7.29
CA ASP A 67 -36.40 25.30 7.40
C ASP A 67 -37.75 25.65 6.79
N ILE A 68 -38.04 25.11 5.62
CA ILE A 68 -39.34 25.32 4.94
C ILE A 68 -40.47 24.77 5.82
N PHE A 69 -40.26 23.59 6.41
CA PHE A 69 -41.24 22.93 7.26
C PHE A 69 -41.51 23.73 8.53
N ALA A 70 -40.47 24.37 9.06
CA ALA A 70 -40.59 25.19 10.28
C ALA A 70 -41.39 26.45 10.06
N ILE A 71 -41.48 26.96 8.84
CA ILE A 71 -42.25 28.14 8.47
C ILE A 71 -43.75 27.84 8.47
N PHE A 72 -44.09 26.59 8.18
CA PHE A 72 -45.49 26.14 8.18
C PHE A 72 -45.94 25.75 9.58
#